data_d7f998acc4e91c7e7ff9b776e80ef0b0
#
_entry.id   d7f998acc4e91c7e7ff9b776e80ef0b0
#
_cell.length_a   1.000
_cell.length_b   1.000
_cell.length_c   1.000
_cell.angle_alpha   90.00
_cell.angle_beta   90.00
_cell.angle_gamma   90.00
#
_symmetry.space_group_name_H-M   'P 1'
#
loop_
_entity.id
_entity.type
_entity.pdbx_description
1 polymer ?
#
loop_
_entity_poly.entity_id
_entity_poly.type
_entity_poly.pdbx_seq_one_letter_code
_entity_poly.pdbx_strand_id
1 'polypeptide(L)'
;MQENEQAGQVRLQKFLARAGVASRRACEKIIEAGRVSVNGNVVTELGTKVDPSVDEVSLDGAPVCKPNQAVTLMLNKPADFLTSMKDPQGRPCVAELVPCDEVPGLYPLGRLDYDTTGLLLFSTDGELGNAVLHPSRHVDKTYRALVKGTPSEKALSRLRHGVELEDGMTQPAVVSLAGRKGKNAFVEITIHEGRKRQVKRMLEAIGHPVLRLHRESFGPLELGDLPEGKYRVLSPQEVVALERAAK
;
A
#
# COMPACT_ATOMS: atom_id res chain seq x y z
N MET A 1 -10.15 20.97 -12.47
CA MET A 1 -11.59 20.64 -12.69
C MET A 1 -11.97 19.64 -11.62
N GLN A 2 -12.72 20.08 -10.61
CA GLN A 2 -13.26 19.21 -9.55
C GLN A 2 -14.39 18.39 -10.18
N GLU A 3 -14.18 17.09 -10.31
CA GLU A 3 -15.28 16.17 -10.62
C GLU A 3 -16.21 16.13 -9.39
N ASN A 4 -17.36 16.76 -9.52
CA ASN A 4 -18.48 16.63 -8.59
C ASN A 4 -18.94 15.16 -8.66
N GLU A 5 -18.42 14.28 -7.78
CA GLU A 5 -19.01 12.96 -7.58
C GLU A 5 -20.40 13.21 -6.99
N GLN A 6 -21.44 13.00 -7.77
CA GLN A 6 -22.79 12.92 -7.25
C GLN A 6 -22.80 11.84 -6.17
N ALA A 7 -23.20 12.19 -4.95
CA ALA A 7 -23.14 11.31 -3.79
C ALA A 7 -23.79 9.96 -4.13
N GLY A 8 -22.99 8.89 -4.12
CA GLY A 8 -23.44 7.52 -4.39
C GLY A 8 -22.90 6.87 -5.68
N GLN A 9 -22.57 7.63 -6.73
CA GLN A 9 -22.13 7.07 -8.00
C GLN A 9 -20.62 6.76 -8.02
N VAL A 10 -20.25 5.61 -8.59
CA VAL A 10 -18.85 5.18 -8.79
C VAL A 10 -18.61 4.81 -10.25
N ARG A 11 -17.39 4.98 -10.74
CA ARG A 11 -17.03 4.54 -12.11
C ARG A 11 -17.16 3.02 -12.22
N LEU A 12 -17.72 2.52 -13.31
CA LEU A 12 -18.02 1.10 -13.54
C LEU A 12 -16.79 0.21 -13.37
N GLN A 13 -15.61 0.60 -13.90
CA GLN A 13 -14.37 -0.14 -13.67
C GLN A 13 -13.91 -0.16 -12.20
N LYS A 14 -14.25 0.88 -11.41
CA LYS A 14 -13.98 0.92 -9.96
C LYS A 14 -14.91 -0.05 -9.23
N PHE A 15 -16.19 -0.12 -9.63
CA PHE A 15 -17.15 -1.08 -9.09
C PHE A 15 -16.71 -2.53 -9.36
N LEU A 16 -16.42 -2.87 -10.62
CA LEU A 16 -15.98 -4.21 -11.02
C LEU A 16 -14.70 -4.65 -10.31
N ALA A 17 -13.73 -3.74 -10.17
CA ALA A 17 -12.48 -4.04 -9.46
C ALA A 17 -12.72 -4.27 -7.96
N ARG A 18 -13.60 -3.51 -7.32
CA ARG A 18 -14.00 -3.73 -5.92
C ARG A 18 -14.74 -5.05 -5.71
N ALA A 19 -15.50 -5.48 -6.72
CA ALA A 19 -16.16 -6.77 -6.74
C ALA A 19 -15.22 -7.96 -7.04
N GLY A 20 -13.93 -7.69 -7.25
CA GLY A 20 -12.91 -8.72 -7.47
C GLY A 20 -12.88 -9.30 -8.89
N VAL A 21 -13.57 -8.67 -9.86
CA VAL A 21 -13.59 -9.12 -11.25
C VAL A 21 -12.19 -9.13 -11.86
N ALA A 22 -11.48 -8.00 -11.78
CA ALA A 22 -10.11 -7.84 -12.25
C ALA A 22 -9.48 -6.52 -11.74
N SER A 23 -8.23 -6.21 -12.12
CA SER A 23 -7.68 -4.87 -11.89
C SER A 23 -8.49 -3.81 -12.65
N ARG A 24 -8.48 -2.54 -12.18
CA ARG A 24 -9.21 -1.44 -12.84
C ARG A 24 -8.93 -1.34 -14.34
N ARG A 25 -7.66 -1.44 -14.76
CA ARG A 25 -7.27 -1.42 -16.18
C ARG A 25 -7.75 -2.66 -16.95
N ALA A 26 -7.81 -3.81 -16.31
CA ALA A 26 -8.37 -5.01 -16.94
C ALA A 26 -9.89 -4.92 -17.04
N CYS A 27 -10.57 -4.33 -16.05
CA CYS A 27 -12.00 -4.04 -16.11
C CYS A 27 -12.35 -3.07 -17.25
N GLU A 28 -11.51 -2.06 -17.52
CA GLU A 28 -11.69 -1.16 -18.67
C GLU A 28 -11.72 -1.95 -19.99
N LYS A 29 -10.79 -2.88 -20.20
CA LYS A 29 -10.77 -3.77 -21.38
C LYS A 29 -12.00 -4.68 -21.47
N ILE A 30 -12.49 -5.16 -20.33
CA ILE A 30 -13.71 -6.00 -20.25
C ILE A 30 -14.94 -5.17 -20.64
N ILE A 31 -15.01 -3.90 -20.22
CA ILE A 31 -16.08 -2.96 -20.59
C ILE A 31 -16.03 -2.67 -22.10
N GLU A 32 -14.87 -2.27 -22.64
CA GLU A 32 -14.68 -2.01 -24.07
C GLU A 32 -15.02 -3.22 -24.94
N ALA A 33 -14.82 -4.44 -24.45
CA ALA A 33 -15.19 -5.67 -25.13
C ALA A 33 -16.70 -5.97 -25.10
N GLY A 34 -17.55 -5.09 -24.51
CA GLY A 34 -18.99 -5.26 -24.44
C GLY A 34 -19.47 -6.42 -23.56
N ARG A 35 -18.65 -6.87 -22.62
CA ARG A 35 -18.97 -7.99 -21.74
C ARG A 35 -19.76 -7.61 -20.50
N VAL A 36 -19.88 -6.29 -20.23
CA VAL A 36 -20.56 -5.76 -19.04
C VAL A 36 -21.89 -5.15 -19.43
N SER A 37 -22.93 -5.45 -18.68
CA SER A 37 -24.22 -4.77 -18.79
C SER A 37 -24.61 -4.13 -17.46
N VAL A 38 -25.34 -3.00 -17.58
CA VAL A 38 -25.91 -2.25 -16.46
C VAL A 38 -27.41 -2.13 -16.72
N ASN A 39 -28.23 -2.60 -15.78
CA ASN A 39 -29.70 -2.64 -15.92
C ASN A 39 -30.15 -3.30 -17.24
N GLY A 40 -29.48 -4.38 -17.63
CA GLY A 40 -29.75 -5.16 -18.85
C GLY A 40 -29.17 -4.55 -20.14
N ASN A 41 -28.59 -3.35 -20.12
CA ASN A 41 -28.01 -2.69 -21.30
C ASN A 41 -26.49 -2.89 -21.33
N VAL A 42 -25.94 -3.34 -22.47
CA VAL A 42 -24.50 -3.48 -22.66
C VAL A 42 -23.84 -2.12 -22.64
N VAL A 43 -22.74 -2.02 -21.88
CA VAL A 43 -21.94 -0.78 -21.72
C VAL A 43 -20.54 -1.02 -22.27
N THR A 44 -20.11 -0.17 -23.20
CA THR A 44 -18.75 -0.17 -23.79
C THR A 44 -18.01 1.13 -23.53
N GLU A 45 -18.69 2.16 -23.06
CA GLU A 45 -18.12 3.49 -22.83
C GLU A 45 -17.32 3.54 -21.53
N LEU A 46 -16.03 3.92 -21.63
CA LEU A 46 -15.18 4.15 -20.46
C LEU A 46 -15.63 5.42 -19.72
N GLY A 47 -15.55 5.35 -18.39
CA GLY A 47 -15.99 6.46 -17.54
C GLY A 47 -17.44 6.38 -17.11
N THR A 48 -18.24 5.46 -17.66
CA THR A 48 -19.61 5.18 -17.19
C THR A 48 -19.65 5.04 -15.69
N LYS A 49 -20.63 5.69 -15.05
CA LYS A 49 -20.85 5.65 -13.60
C LYS A 49 -22.07 4.78 -13.30
N VAL A 50 -22.02 4.10 -12.18
CA VAL A 50 -23.12 3.28 -11.64
C VAL A 50 -23.35 3.64 -10.18
N ASP A 51 -24.58 3.53 -9.72
CA ASP A 51 -24.95 3.60 -8.32
C ASP A 51 -25.06 2.16 -7.78
N PRO A 52 -24.10 1.72 -6.90
CA PRO A 52 -24.13 0.35 -6.39
C PRO A 52 -25.34 0.01 -5.50
N SER A 53 -26.16 0.98 -5.16
CA SER A 53 -27.37 0.78 -4.34
C SER A 53 -28.62 0.45 -5.16
N VAL A 54 -28.64 0.83 -6.45
CA VAL A 54 -29.83 0.71 -7.31
C VAL A 54 -29.54 0.05 -8.66
N ASP A 55 -28.30 0.16 -9.18
CA ASP A 55 -27.95 -0.40 -10.49
C ASP A 55 -27.55 -1.86 -10.40
N GLU A 56 -28.11 -2.67 -11.29
CA GLU A 56 -27.76 -4.07 -11.49
C GLU A 56 -26.63 -4.18 -12.52
N VAL A 57 -25.46 -4.64 -12.08
CA VAL A 57 -24.30 -4.85 -12.96
C VAL A 57 -24.11 -6.34 -13.20
N SER A 58 -23.92 -6.74 -14.47
CA SER A 58 -23.57 -8.11 -14.81
C SER A 58 -22.37 -8.20 -15.76
N LEU A 59 -21.62 -9.29 -15.66
CA LEU A 59 -20.50 -9.67 -16.50
C LEU A 59 -20.85 -10.98 -17.21
N ASP A 60 -20.87 -10.95 -18.54
CA ASP A 60 -21.25 -12.12 -19.36
C ASP A 60 -22.61 -12.74 -18.95
N GLY A 61 -23.55 -11.89 -18.53
CA GLY A 61 -24.87 -12.30 -18.05
C GLY A 61 -24.93 -12.75 -16.59
N ALA A 62 -23.81 -12.92 -15.90
CA ALA A 62 -23.77 -13.25 -14.47
C ALA A 62 -23.76 -11.97 -13.60
N PRO A 63 -24.60 -11.88 -12.54
CA PRO A 63 -24.64 -10.69 -11.68
C PRO A 63 -23.33 -10.51 -10.93
N VAL A 64 -22.86 -9.25 -10.88
CA VAL A 64 -21.66 -8.84 -10.13
C VAL A 64 -22.10 -8.17 -8.84
N CYS A 65 -21.89 -8.87 -7.72
CA CYS A 65 -22.24 -8.36 -6.40
C CYS A 65 -21.09 -7.59 -5.78
N LYS A 66 -21.39 -6.44 -5.18
CA LYS A 66 -20.43 -5.71 -4.35
C LYS A 66 -20.20 -6.48 -3.04
N PRO A 67 -18.95 -6.63 -2.57
CA PRO A 67 -18.69 -7.16 -1.22
C PRO A 67 -19.41 -6.35 -0.15
N ASN A 68 -20.07 -7.01 0.79
CA ASN A 68 -20.87 -6.36 1.81
C ASN A 68 -20.06 -5.53 2.82
N GLN A 69 -18.79 -5.88 3.05
CA GLN A 69 -17.89 -5.19 3.96
C GLN A 69 -16.49 -5.06 3.37
N ALA A 70 -15.88 -3.90 3.60
CA ALA A 70 -14.48 -3.71 3.28
C ALA A 70 -13.60 -4.52 4.24
N VAL A 71 -12.61 -5.22 3.69
CA VAL A 71 -11.61 -5.97 4.46
C VAL A 71 -10.29 -5.23 4.37
N THR A 72 -9.66 -5.00 5.51
CA THR A 72 -8.28 -4.47 5.58
C THR A 72 -7.45 -5.42 6.43
N LEU A 73 -6.28 -5.79 5.95
CA LEU A 73 -5.38 -6.68 6.68
C LEU A 73 -3.95 -6.15 6.68
N MET A 74 -3.19 -6.62 7.66
CA MET A 74 -1.77 -6.38 7.84
C MET A 74 -1.02 -7.68 7.58
N LEU A 75 -0.01 -7.64 6.71
CA LEU A 75 0.95 -8.71 6.46
C LEU A 75 2.31 -8.32 7.04
N ASN A 76 2.97 -9.23 7.73
CA ASN A 76 4.41 -9.14 7.96
C ASN A 76 5.13 -9.72 6.73
N LYS A 77 5.42 -8.84 5.76
CA LYS A 77 6.03 -9.24 4.49
C LYS A 77 7.43 -9.81 4.72
N PRO A 78 7.74 -11.02 4.27
CA PRO A 78 9.11 -11.55 4.25
C PRO A 78 9.95 -10.88 3.17
N ALA A 79 11.27 -11.06 3.22
CA ALA A 79 12.16 -10.78 2.09
C ALA A 79 11.84 -11.70 0.90
N ASP A 80 12.35 -11.35 -0.28
CA ASP A 80 12.29 -12.14 -1.51
C ASP A 80 10.86 -12.34 -2.09
N PHE A 81 9.93 -11.45 -1.72
CA PHE A 81 8.61 -11.35 -2.32
C PHE A 81 8.41 -9.98 -2.97
N LEU A 82 7.86 -9.97 -4.19
CA LEU A 82 7.45 -8.76 -4.88
C LEU A 82 6.15 -8.22 -4.27
N THR A 83 6.09 -6.91 -4.03
CA THR A 83 4.82 -6.25 -3.71
C THR A 83 3.99 -6.08 -5.00
N SER A 84 3.38 -7.17 -5.43
CA SER A 84 2.55 -7.28 -6.62
C SER A 84 1.47 -8.34 -6.41
N MET A 85 0.37 -8.22 -7.16
CA MET A 85 -0.69 -9.25 -7.21
C MET A 85 -0.33 -10.39 -8.17
N LYS A 86 0.54 -10.14 -9.18
CA LYS A 86 1.03 -11.13 -10.14
C LYS A 86 2.35 -10.66 -10.73
N ASP A 87 3.25 -11.60 -11.02
CA ASP A 87 4.48 -11.33 -11.75
C ASP A 87 4.54 -12.18 -13.03
N PRO A 88 4.74 -11.57 -14.21
CA PRO A 88 4.85 -12.30 -15.48
C PRO A 88 6.06 -13.24 -15.56
N GLN A 89 7.09 -13.01 -14.73
CA GLN A 89 8.31 -13.81 -14.67
C GLN A 89 8.24 -14.95 -13.64
N GLY A 90 7.09 -15.11 -12.96
CA GLY A 90 6.88 -16.18 -11.98
C GLY A 90 7.64 -16.02 -10.66
N ARG A 91 8.12 -14.81 -10.34
CA ARG A 91 8.75 -14.55 -9.04
C ARG A 91 7.68 -14.51 -7.94
N PRO A 92 7.98 -14.97 -6.71
CA PRO A 92 7.04 -14.94 -5.60
C PRO A 92 6.46 -13.53 -5.36
N CYS A 93 5.14 -13.47 -5.20
CA CYS A 93 4.39 -12.24 -4.96
C CYS A 93 3.70 -12.26 -3.60
N VAL A 94 3.54 -11.08 -3.00
CA VAL A 94 2.82 -10.95 -1.72
C VAL A 94 1.37 -11.43 -1.78
N ALA A 95 0.78 -11.53 -2.97
CA ALA A 95 -0.55 -12.10 -3.18
C ALA A 95 -0.65 -13.57 -2.74
N GLU A 96 0.46 -14.34 -2.77
CA GLU A 96 0.53 -15.73 -2.33
C GLU A 96 0.49 -15.88 -0.80
N LEU A 97 0.69 -14.78 -0.06
CA LEU A 97 0.76 -14.75 1.41
C LEU A 97 -0.53 -14.27 2.07
N VAL A 98 -1.52 -13.88 1.29
CA VAL A 98 -2.79 -13.30 1.76
C VAL A 98 -3.97 -13.97 1.07
N PRO A 99 -5.19 -13.98 1.64
CA PRO A 99 -6.33 -14.77 1.16
C PRO A 99 -7.02 -14.10 -0.04
N CYS A 100 -6.32 -13.92 -1.16
CA CYS A 100 -6.86 -13.22 -2.34
C CYS A 100 -8.04 -13.94 -2.98
N ASP A 101 -8.10 -15.27 -2.89
CA ASP A 101 -9.18 -16.09 -3.44
C ASP A 101 -10.45 -16.01 -2.56
N GLU A 102 -10.27 -15.87 -1.25
CA GLU A 102 -11.36 -15.75 -0.27
C GLU A 102 -11.87 -14.30 -0.15
N VAL A 103 -11.01 -13.32 -0.43
CA VAL A 103 -11.30 -11.89 -0.33
C VAL A 103 -11.07 -11.21 -1.69
N PRO A 104 -12.02 -11.34 -2.63
CA PRO A 104 -11.92 -10.71 -3.95
C PRO A 104 -11.72 -9.20 -3.86
N GLY A 105 -10.88 -8.65 -4.74
CA GLY A 105 -10.60 -7.21 -4.77
C GLY A 105 -9.55 -6.74 -3.77
N LEU A 106 -8.92 -7.66 -3.01
CA LEU A 106 -7.81 -7.33 -2.11
C LEU A 106 -6.56 -6.89 -2.88
N TYR A 107 -5.92 -5.79 -2.45
CA TYR A 107 -4.68 -5.29 -3.07
C TYR A 107 -3.79 -4.59 -2.03
N PRO A 108 -2.45 -4.52 -2.24
CA PRO A 108 -1.54 -3.92 -1.28
C PRO A 108 -1.66 -2.39 -1.26
N LEU A 109 -1.71 -1.81 -0.06
CA LEU A 109 -1.66 -0.37 0.18
C LEU A 109 -0.19 0.09 0.22
N GLY A 110 0.30 0.55 -0.92
CA GLY A 110 1.70 0.92 -1.11
C GLY A 110 2.59 -0.28 -1.39
N ARG A 111 3.89 -0.07 -1.21
CA ARG A 111 4.89 -1.07 -1.57
C ARG A 111 6.02 -1.12 -0.57
N LEU A 112 6.59 -2.31 -0.39
CA LEU A 112 7.92 -2.55 0.13
C LEU A 112 8.80 -3.11 -1.00
N ASP A 113 10.10 -2.82 -0.96
CA ASP A 113 11.04 -3.41 -1.92
C ASP A 113 11.13 -4.93 -1.73
N TYR A 114 11.67 -5.63 -2.73
CA TYR A 114 11.83 -7.08 -2.74
C TYR A 114 12.54 -7.62 -1.49
N ASP A 115 13.63 -6.97 -1.11
CA ASP A 115 14.48 -7.30 0.02
C ASP A 115 14.10 -6.58 1.34
N THR A 116 13.00 -5.81 1.37
CA THR A 116 12.49 -5.13 2.55
C THR A 116 11.40 -5.95 3.20
N THR A 117 11.46 -6.10 4.52
CA THR A 117 10.50 -6.88 5.32
C THR A 117 9.56 -5.98 6.13
N GLY A 118 8.56 -6.58 6.76
CA GLY A 118 7.73 -5.94 7.77
C GLY A 118 6.34 -5.55 7.30
N LEU A 119 5.74 -4.59 7.98
CA LEU A 119 4.34 -4.23 7.86
C LEU A 119 3.95 -3.78 6.45
N LEU A 120 3.10 -4.55 5.80
CA LEU A 120 2.45 -4.21 4.54
C LEU A 120 0.94 -4.35 4.71
N LEU A 121 0.21 -3.29 4.36
CA LEU A 121 -1.26 -3.29 4.43
C LEU A 121 -1.85 -3.74 3.10
N PHE A 122 -3.00 -4.39 3.18
CA PHE A 122 -3.88 -4.71 2.06
C PHE A 122 -5.29 -4.25 2.38
N SER A 123 -6.05 -3.87 1.37
CA SER A 123 -7.47 -3.56 1.55
C SER A 123 -8.28 -3.83 0.28
N THR A 124 -9.57 -4.04 0.44
CA THR A 124 -10.56 -3.96 -0.64
C THR A 124 -11.14 -2.55 -0.77
N ASP A 125 -10.83 -1.65 0.21
CA ASP A 125 -11.29 -0.27 0.21
C ASP A 125 -10.32 0.67 -0.52
N GLY A 126 -10.72 1.10 -1.72
CA GLY A 126 -9.94 2.03 -2.53
C GLY A 126 -9.94 3.47 -2.02
N GLU A 127 -10.85 3.85 -1.13
CA GLU A 127 -10.87 5.20 -0.56
C GLU A 127 -9.90 5.29 0.59
N LEU A 128 -9.91 4.29 1.49
CA LEU A 128 -8.88 4.13 2.50
C LEU A 128 -7.49 4.07 1.85
N GLY A 129 -7.32 3.23 0.81
CA GLY A 129 -6.05 3.11 0.10
C GLY A 129 -5.55 4.44 -0.47
N ASN A 130 -6.43 5.21 -1.10
CA ASN A 130 -6.09 6.54 -1.61
C ASN A 130 -5.74 7.51 -0.47
N ALA A 131 -6.53 7.52 0.61
CA ALA A 131 -6.29 8.39 1.74
C ALA A 131 -4.92 8.15 2.38
N VAL A 132 -4.57 6.90 2.71
CA VAL A 132 -3.31 6.58 3.41
C VAL A 132 -2.06 6.68 2.53
N LEU A 133 -2.20 6.65 1.20
CA LEU A 133 -1.09 6.72 0.26
C LEU A 133 -0.90 8.10 -0.35
N HIS A 134 -1.86 9.01 -0.18
CA HIS A 134 -1.77 10.33 -0.80
C HIS A 134 -0.63 11.15 -0.19
N PRO A 135 0.26 11.72 -1.01
CA PRO A 135 1.45 12.43 -0.49
C PRO A 135 1.14 13.58 0.48
N SER A 136 -0.02 14.25 0.31
CA SER A 136 -0.42 15.37 1.19
C SER A 136 -0.92 14.95 2.58
N ARG A 137 -1.13 13.66 2.82
CA ARG A 137 -1.68 13.15 4.10
C ARG A 137 -0.61 12.81 5.13
N HIS A 138 0.66 12.78 4.74
CA HIS A 138 1.81 12.65 5.62
C HIS A 138 1.72 11.48 6.63
N VAL A 139 1.15 10.34 6.23
CA VAL A 139 1.07 9.16 7.11
C VAL A 139 2.48 8.63 7.39
N ASP A 140 2.85 8.62 8.65
CA ASP A 140 4.16 8.18 9.12
C ASP A 140 4.43 6.70 8.85
N LYS A 141 5.70 6.38 8.57
CA LYS A 141 6.18 5.00 8.37
C LYS A 141 7.51 4.87 9.11
N THR A 142 7.53 4.02 10.12
CA THR A 142 8.75 3.78 10.91
C THR A 142 9.45 2.53 10.44
N TYR A 143 10.74 2.68 10.23
CA TYR A 143 11.61 1.60 9.76
C TYR A 143 12.76 1.39 10.74
N ARG A 144 13.11 0.14 10.94
CA ARG A 144 14.34 -0.28 11.61
C ARG A 144 15.32 -0.77 10.56
N ALA A 145 16.42 -0.04 10.40
CA ALA A 145 17.48 -0.33 9.43
C ALA A 145 18.74 -0.85 10.12
N LEU A 146 19.22 -2.03 9.76
CA LEU A 146 20.58 -2.44 10.07
C LEU A 146 21.50 -1.82 9.02
N VAL A 147 22.42 -0.95 9.42
CA VAL A 147 23.34 -0.23 8.54
C VAL A 147 24.77 -0.63 8.74
N LYS A 148 25.61 -0.49 7.70
CA LYS A 148 27.04 -0.71 7.76
C LYS A 148 27.71 0.38 8.60
N GLY A 149 28.47 -0.01 9.63
CA GLY A 149 29.12 0.90 10.55
C GLY A 149 28.14 1.49 11.58
N THR A 150 28.59 2.52 12.31
CA THR A 150 27.79 3.23 13.30
C THR A 150 27.74 4.71 12.92
N PRO A 151 26.57 5.25 12.54
CA PRO A 151 26.42 6.67 12.22
C PRO A 151 26.79 7.56 13.41
N SER A 152 27.50 8.65 13.15
CA SER A 152 27.73 9.70 14.13
C SER A 152 26.48 10.55 14.34
N GLU A 153 26.38 11.26 15.46
CA GLU A 153 25.26 12.18 15.69
C GLU A 153 25.16 13.25 14.61
N LYS A 154 26.29 13.73 14.09
CA LYS A 154 26.32 14.66 12.94
C LYS A 154 25.68 14.05 11.68
N ALA A 155 25.91 12.76 11.41
CA ALA A 155 25.31 12.07 10.28
C ALA A 155 23.79 11.88 10.47
N LEU A 156 23.34 11.49 11.68
CA LEU A 156 21.92 11.38 12.02
C LEU A 156 21.20 12.74 11.95
N SER A 157 21.87 13.81 12.41
CA SER A 157 21.32 15.17 12.32
C SER A 157 21.04 15.60 10.88
N ARG A 158 21.87 15.19 9.90
CA ARG A 158 21.60 15.46 8.47
C ARG A 158 20.29 14.82 8.02
N LEU A 159 20.00 13.58 8.44
CA LEU A 159 18.74 12.91 8.09
C LEU A 159 17.52 13.62 8.70
N ARG A 160 17.66 14.13 9.93
CA ARG A 160 16.56 14.87 10.60
C ARG A 160 16.20 16.17 9.91
N HIS A 161 17.15 16.82 9.23
CA HIS A 161 16.92 18.06 8.47
C HIS A 161 16.58 17.80 6.99
N GLY A 162 16.71 16.57 6.55
CA GLY A 162 16.63 16.16 5.15
C GLY A 162 17.99 16.06 4.49
N VAL A 163 18.08 15.23 3.47
CA VAL A 163 19.28 15.01 2.64
C VAL A 163 18.95 15.16 1.18
N GLU A 164 19.90 15.67 0.40
CA GLU A 164 19.79 15.75 -1.04
C GLU A 164 19.93 14.36 -1.64
N LEU A 165 18.95 13.97 -2.45
CA LEU A 165 18.95 12.75 -3.27
C LEU A 165 18.86 13.15 -4.76
N GLU A 166 19.04 12.20 -5.68
CA GLU A 166 18.95 12.45 -7.13
C GLU A 166 17.63 13.10 -7.57
N ASP A 167 16.54 12.81 -6.83
CA ASP A 167 15.18 13.32 -7.04
C ASP A 167 14.81 14.48 -6.10
N GLY A 168 15.82 15.18 -5.56
CA GLY A 168 15.71 16.38 -4.73
C GLY A 168 15.76 16.13 -3.22
N MET A 169 15.74 17.22 -2.46
CA MET A 169 15.81 17.21 -1.00
C MET A 169 14.67 16.39 -0.39
N THR A 170 15.00 15.54 0.57
CA THR A 170 13.99 14.79 1.33
C THR A 170 13.32 15.68 2.37
N GLN A 171 12.10 15.33 2.77
CA GLN A 171 11.48 15.93 3.94
C GLN A 171 12.26 15.56 5.21
N PRO A 172 12.17 16.38 6.28
CA PRO A 172 12.70 16.03 7.59
C PRO A 172 12.20 14.66 8.07
N ALA A 173 13.07 13.93 8.77
CA ALA A 173 12.74 12.60 9.32
C ALA A 173 13.00 12.57 10.83
N VAL A 174 12.25 11.73 11.56
CA VAL A 174 12.61 11.40 12.95
C VAL A 174 13.60 10.27 12.89
N VAL A 175 14.79 10.46 13.51
CA VAL A 175 15.88 9.47 13.40
C VAL A 175 16.56 9.29 14.75
N SER A 176 16.77 8.04 15.15
CA SER A 176 17.49 7.65 16.34
C SER A 176 18.42 6.46 16.11
N LEU A 177 19.45 6.33 16.96
CA LEU A 177 20.28 5.13 17.01
C LEU A 177 19.60 4.11 17.95
N ALA A 178 19.09 3.01 17.38
CA ALA A 178 18.33 1.99 18.10
C ALA A 178 19.18 0.83 18.66
N GLY A 179 20.50 0.92 18.58
CA GLY A 179 21.42 -0.06 19.14
C GLY A 179 22.56 -0.43 18.19
N ARG A 180 23.43 -1.37 18.64
CA ARG A 180 24.60 -1.85 17.89
C ARG A 180 24.54 -3.36 17.69
N LYS A 181 25.11 -3.81 16.58
CA LYS A 181 25.31 -5.24 16.26
C LYS A 181 26.70 -5.45 15.69
N GLY A 182 27.65 -5.75 16.57
CA GLY A 182 29.07 -5.83 16.21
C GLY A 182 29.59 -4.48 15.68
N LYS A 183 30.15 -4.47 14.49
CA LYS A 183 30.61 -3.24 13.80
C LYS A 183 29.50 -2.43 13.13
N ASN A 184 28.28 -2.91 13.15
CA ASN A 184 27.10 -2.30 12.52
C ASN A 184 26.15 -1.72 13.57
N ALA A 185 25.18 -0.94 13.14
CA ALA A 185 24.20 -0.31 14.02
C ALA A 185 22.78 -0.47 13.50
N PHE A 186 21.82 -0.45 14.42
CA PHE A 186 20.41 -0.27 14.09
C PHE A 186 20.07 1.22 14.15
N VAL A 187 19.47 1.71 13.09
CA VAL A 187 18.90 3.06 13.00
C VAL A 187 17.39 2.91 12.86
N GLU A 188 16.67 3.59 13.74
CA GLU A 188 15.23 3.77 13.57
C GLU A 188 14.99 5.08 12.83
N ILE A 189 14.15 5.04 11.80
CA ILE A 189 13.85 6.20 10.97
C ILE A 189 12.36 6.24 10.63
N THR A 190 11.71 7.36 10.94
CA THR A 190 10.32 7.64 10.60
C THR A 190 10.27 8.70 9.50
N ILE A 191 9.58 8.37 8.41
CA ILE A 191 9.33 9.26 7.27
C ILE A 191 7.82 9.27 6.95
N HIS A 192 7.33 10.38 6.39
CA HIS A 192 5.92 10.52 5.97
C HIS A 192 5.73 10.59 4.45
N GLU A 193 6.80 10.67 3.69
CA GLU A 193 6.79 10.56 2.22
C GLU A 193 7.12 9.13 1.75
N GLY A 194 7.09 8.87 0.44
CA GLY A 194 7.27 7.51 -0.09
C GLY A 194 7.95 7.48 -1.46
N ARG A 195 9.20 7.98 -1.57
CA ARG A 195 9.99 7.90 -2.81
C ARG A 195 10.56 6.48 -2.99
N LYS A 196 10.92 6.15 -4.22
CA LYS A 196 11.55 4.86 -4.53
C LYS A 196 12.81 4.64 -3.70
N ARG A 197 12.85 3.55 -2.89
CA ARG A 197 13.97 3.14 -2.03
C ARG A 197 14.49 4.25 -1.09
N GLN A 198 13.58 5.13 -0.65
CA GLN A 198 13.95 6.37 0.03
C GLN A 198 14.86 6.16 1.24
N VAL A 199 14.45 5.34 2.21
CA VAL A 199 15.23 5.09 3.44
C VAL A 199 16.63 4.55 3.11
N LYS A 200 16.74 3.66 2.11
CA LYS A 200 18.04 3.11 1.69
C LYS A 200 18.94 4.19 1.12
N ARG A 201 18.41 5.05 0.23
CA ARG A 201 19.16 6.17 -0.36
C ARG A 201 19.55 7.23 0.68
N MET A 202 18.65 7.53 1.62
CA MET A 202 18.93 8.48 2.70
C MET A 202 20.10 8.01 3.56
N LEU A 203 20.10 6.75 3.98
CA LEU A 203 21.17 6.17 4.80
C LEU A 203 22.48 6.00 4.02
N GLU A 204 22.42 5.70 2.74
CA GLU A 204 23.57 5.67 1.84
C GLU A 204 24.20 7.05 1.64
N ALA A 205 23.39 8.12 1.50
CA ALA A 205 23.84 9.51 1.36
C ALA A 205 24.61 10.03 2.57
N ILE A 206 24.47 9.42 3.74
CA ILE A 206 25.27 9.71 4.93
C ILE A 206 26.43 8.72 5.14
N GLY A 207 26.70 7.83 4.16
CA GLY A 207 27.83 6.87 4.17
C GLY A 207 27.55 5.57 4.92
N HIS A 208 26.28 5.26 5.24
CA HIS A 208 25.88 4.06 5.99
C HIS A 208 24.87 3.20 5.21
N PRO A 209 25.31 2.44 4.18
CA PRO A 209 24.43 1.59 3.39
C PRO A 209 23.62 0.61 4.23
N VAL A 210 22.36 0.42 3.86
CA VAL A 210 21.43 -0.49 4.55
C VAL A 210 21.74 -1.94 4.20
N LEU A 211 21.91 -2.76 5.22
CA LEU A 211 22.10 -4.21 5.14
C LEU A 211 20.78 -4.97 5.25
N ARG A 212 19.87 -4.48 6.11
CA ARG A 212 18.49 -5.00 6.27
C ARG A 212 17.56 -3.83 6.58
N LEU A 213 16.37 -3.86 6.01
CA LEU A 213 15.33 -2.86 6.25
C LEU A 213 14.02 -3.55 6.63
N HIS A 214 13.46 -3.14 7.74
CA HIS A 214 12.20 -3.67 8.26
C HIS A 214 11.25 -2.52 8.59
N ARG A 215 10.01 -2.56 8.11
CA ARG A 215 8.99 -1.58 8.47
C ARG A 215 8.23 -2.06 9.70
N GLU A 216 8.40 -1.36 10.82
CA GLU A 216 7.79 -1.69 12.10
C GLU A 216 6.38 -1.12 12.24
N SER A 217 6.14 0.09 11.67
CA SER A 217 4.83 0.74 11.78
C SER A 217 4.37 1.44 10.49
N PHE A 218 3.08 1.67 10.39
CA PHE A 218 2.42 2.46 9.35
C PHE A 218 1.26 3.26 9.96
N GLY A 219 1.43 4.59 10.07
CA GLY A 219 0.54 5.44 10.85
C GLY A 219 0.44 4.94 12.30
N PRO A 220 -0.77 4.78 12.84
CA PRO A 220 -0.97 4.29 14.19
C PRO A 220 -0.83 2.77 14.36
N LEU A 221 -0.56 2.04 13.27
CA LEU A 221 -0.49 0.59 13.28
C LEU A 221 0.94 0.12 13.51
N GLU A 222 1.11 -0.76 14.47
CA GLU A 222 2.38 -1.44 14.76
C GLU A 222 2.30 -2.90 14.35
N LEU A 223 3.42 -3.43 13.85
CA LEU A 223 3.51 -4.84 13.44
C LEU A 223 3.34 -5.79 14.63
N GLY A 224 3.89 -5.40 15.80
CA GLY A 224 3.87 -6.23 17.00
C GLY A 224 4.53 -7.58 16.79
N ASP A 225 3.95 -8.62 17.42
CA ASP A 225 4.45 -9.98 17.38
C ASP A 225 3.93 -10.81 16.19
N LEU A 226 3.37 -10.17 15.14
CA LEU A 226 2.89 -10.88 13.95
C LEU A 226 4.06 -11.59 13.26
N PRO A 227 4.08 -12.95 13.17
CA PRO A 227 5.20 -13.67 12.58
C PRO A 227 5.42 -13.33 11.11
N GLU A 228 6.67 -13.42 10.65
CA GLU A 228 7.03 -13.20 9.26
C GLU A 228 6.27 -14.15 8.32
N GLY A 229 5.76 -13.65 7.20
CA GLY A 229 4.92 -14.38 6.26
C GLY A 229 3.46 -14.56 6.71
N LYS A 230 3.08 -14.09 7.90
CA LYS A 230 1.70 -14.17 8.40
C LYS A 230 0.96 -12.84 8.24
N TYR A 231 -0.35 -12.93 8.13
CA TYR A 231 -1.24 -11.77 8.10
C TYR A 231 -2.29 -11.87 9.22
N ARG A 232 -2.89 -10.74 9.54
CA ARG A 232 -4.12 -10.65 10.33
C ARG A 232 -5.06 -9.59 9.76
N VAL A 233 -6.34 -9.77 9.98
CA VAL A 233 -7.34 -8.74 9.67
C VAL A 233 -7.24 -7.64 10.72
N LEU A 234 -7.41 -6.39 10.29
CA LEU A 234 -7.47 -5.25 11.20
C LEU A 234 -8.84 -5.19 11.88
N SER A 235 -8.84 -4.83 13.15
CA SER A 235 -10.08 -4.53 13.88
C SER A 235 -10.71 -3.23 13.32
N PRO A 236 -12.03 -3.04 13.51
CA PRO A 236 -12.69 -1.78 13.15
C PRO A 236 -12.05 -0.54 13.78
N GLN A 237 -11.56 -0.66 15.01
CA GLN A 237 -10.87 0.43 15.73
C GLN A 237 -9.56 0.80 15.06
N GLU A 238 -8.77 -0.18 14.58
CA GLU A 238 -7.52 0.04 13.85
C GLU A 238 -7.78 0.70 12.49
N VAL A 239 -8.84 0.30 11.79
CA VAL A 239 -9.24 0.93 10.53
C VAL A 239 -9.61 2.39 10.75
N VAL A 240 -10.44 2.68 11.75
CA VAL A 240 -10.82 4.07 12.12
C VAL A 240 -9.60 4.90 12.54
N ALA A 241 -8.66 4.32 13.28
CA ALA A 241 -7.42 5.00 13.66
C ALA A 241 -6.57 5.34 12.42
N LEU A 242 -6.46 4.41 11.49
CA LEU A 242 -5.74 4.61 10.22
C LEU A 242 -6.39 5.70 9.35
N GLU A 243 -7.72 5.72 9.25
CA GLU A 243 -8.47 6.76 8.54
C GLU A 243 -8.25 8.15 9.15
N ARG A 244 -8.19 8.24 10.49
CA ARG A 244 -7.92 9.50 11.19
C ARG A 244 -6.51 10.01 10.94
N ALA A 245 -5.52 9.12 10.89
CA ALA A 245 -4.14 9.46 10.59
C ALA A 245 -3.94 9.93 9.13
N ALA A 246 -4.90 9.64 8.26
CA ALA A 246 -4.89 10.02 6.85
C ALA A 246 -5.78 11.25 6.54
N LYS A 247 -6.25 11.97 7.55
CA LYS A 247 -7.01 13.24 7.41
C LYS A 247 -6.11 14.44 7.54
#